data_81257c0fa47d1b466053eeade3e98243
#
_entry.id   81257c0fa47d1b466053eeade3e98243
#
_cell.length_a   1.000
_cell.length_b   1.000
_cell.length_c   1.000
_cell.angle_alpha   90.00
_cell.angle_beta   90.00
_cell.angle_gamma   90.00
#
_symmetry.space_group_name_H-M   'P 1'
#
loop_
_entity.id
_entity.type
_entity.pdbx_description
1 polymer ?
#
loop_
_entity_poly.entity_id
_entity_poly.type
_entity_poly.pdbx_seq_one_letter_code
_entity_poly.pdbx_strand_id
1 'polypeptide(L)'
;MKTADYEKCASRIAQALQLESGEQVLLKLDPRIFSGIVAPLQNVIRASGAHISGVILAEDTTGSSDGELACLRKAFNDADVFIWLPELRQGSRPALAKALVEWLDARRGRAVHFHWQSGSYPIGFAELPSQDFIDRLYLAALDVSPAELETRHQKAIPVLRSGPIRVTTPEGTDITFEAGERPFCSQIGDATRERMQLARTRIDRDIELPAGVLRVAPIETSANGAVFLPVWRPVFTEGRNLFLRFINGHVAIQGANADKIHEELSAAGGDARMFREFALGFNPALKVLSEAPFIGYYGYGSGVVRLSLGDNEEMGGANRGGGVYWNFLHNATVIAGDRTVVREGNLLL
;
A
#
# COMPACT_ATOMS: atom_id res chain seq x y z
N MET A 1 7.01 -11.90 -18.66
CA MET A 1 6.49 -10.68 -19.37
C MET A 1 7.12 -10.51 -20.73
N LYS A 2 6.39 -9.98 -21.71
CA LYS A 2 6.86 -9.67 -23.08
C LYS A 2 7.29 -8.20 -23.17
N THR A 3 8.01 -7.82 -24.24
CA THR A 3 8.43 -6.41 -24.46
C THR A 3 7.25 -5.44 -24.41
N ALA A 4 6.12 -5.76 -25.06
CA ALA A 4 4.92 -4.94 -25.05
C ALA A 4 4.34 -4.72 -23.65
N ASP A 5 4.53 -5.65 -22.71
CA ASP A 5 4.07 -5.50 -21.32
C ASP A 5 4.90 -4.44 -20.59
N TYR A 6 6.23 -4.40 -20.83
CA TYR A 6 7.10 -3.37 -20.26
C TYR A 6 6.82 -1.98 -20.84
N GLU A 7 6.53 -1.90 -22.14
CA GLU A 7 6.11 -0.64 -22.79
C GLU A 7 4.81 -0.12 -22.16
N LYS A 8 3.86 -1.03 -21.92
CA LYS A 8 2.61 -0.70 -21.22
C LYS A 8 2.88 -0.17 -19.81
N CYS A 9 3.70 -0.86 -19.02
CA CYS A 9 4.06 -0.43 -17.66
C CYS A 9 4.69 0.97 -17.67
N ALA A 10 5.68 1.20 -18.56
CA ALA A 10 6.34 2.49 -18.67
C ALA A 10 5.36 3.60 -19.09
N SER A 11 4.45 3.31 -20.02
CA SER A 11 3.39 4.23 -20.44
C SER A 11 2.45 4.60 -19.28
N ARG A 12 2.07 3.62 -18.44
CA ARG A 12 1.21 3.85 -17.27
C ARG A 12 1.90 4.68 -16.19
N ILE A 13 3.18 4.44 -15.93
CA ILE A 13 3.98 5.29 -15.03
C ILE A 13 4.04 6.73 -15.55
N ALA A 14 4.31 6.91 -16.87
CA ALA A 14 4.34 8.23 -17.49
C ALA A 14 2.98 8.95 -17.42
N GLN A 15 1.88 8.23 -17.66
CA GLN A 15 0.51 8.79 -17.55
C GLN A 15 0.16 9.19 -16.11
N ALA A 16 0.58 8.41 -15.11
CA ALA A 16 0.36 8.75 -13.72
C ALA A 16 1.12 10.02 -13.32
N LEU A 17 2.34 10.19 -13.80
CA LEU A 17 3.20 11.31 -13.46
C LEU A 17 2.91 12.58 -14.27
N GLN A 18 2.52 12.44 -15.55
CA GLN A 18 2.43 13.55 -16.51
C GLN A 18 3.64 14.47 -16.41
N LEU A 19 4.83 13.88 -16.65
CA LEU A 19 6.10 14.58 -16.52
C LEU A 19 6.14 15.85 -17.36
N GLU A 20 6.65 16.93 -16.77
CA GLU A 20 6.85 18.21 -17.43
C GLU A 20 8.29 18.37 -17.92
N SER A 21 8.47 19.22 -18.93
CA SER A 21 9.80 19.51 -19.46
C SER A 21 10.71 20.13 -18.39
N GLY A 22 11.92 19.59 -18.27
CA GLY A 22 12.92 20.04 -17.30
C GLY A 22 12.85 19.34 -15.94
N GLU A 23 11.79 18.56 -15.64
CA GLU A 23 11.73 17.82 -14.38
C GLU A 23 12.88 16.82 -14.23
N GLN A 24 13.39 16.73 -13.01
CA GLN A 24 14.48 15.83 -12.63
C GLN A 24 13.91 14.55 -12.03
N VAL A 25 14.18 13.42 -12.66
CA VAL A 25 13.66 12.11 -12.28
C VAL A 25 14.76 11.26 -11.64
N LEU A 26 14.57 10.90 -10.38
CA LEU A 26 15.38 9.90 -9.68
C LEU A 26 14.75 8.53 -9.82
N LEU A 27 15.52 7.54 -10.29
CA LEU A 27 15.06 6.17 -10.43
C LEU A 27 15.63 5.28 -9.34
N LYS A 28 14.86 4.33 -8.81
CA LYS A 28 15.37 3.18 -8.08
C LYS A 28 15.00 1.92 -8.82
N LEU A 29 15.96 1.06 -9.08
CA LEU A 29 15.76 -0.19 -9.83
C LEU A 29 16.69 -1.31 -9.34
N ASP A 30 16.26 -2.55 -9.57
CA ASP A 30 17.08 -3.75 -9.44
C ASP A 30 17.39 -4.28 -10.84
N PRO A 31 18.66 -4.26 -11.30
CA PRO A 31 19.01 -4.69 -12.64
C PRO A 31 18.82 -6.20 -12.88
N ARG A 32 18.60 -6.99 -11.82
CA ARG A 32 18.40 -8.45 -11.88
C ARG A 32 16.97 -8.81 -12.25
N ILE A 33 16.01 -7.91 -11.95
CA ILE A 33 14.59 -8.14 -12.24
C ILE A 33 13.99 -6.93 -12.95
N PHE A 34 12.92 -7.17 -13.68
CA PHE A 34 12.16 -6.13 -14.36
C PHE A 34 12.98 -5.21 -15.30
N SER A 35 14.19 -5.67 -15.71
CA SER A 35 15.13 -4.88 -16.52
C SER A 35 14.56 -4.45 -17.87
N GLY A 36 13.59 -5.20 -18.42
CA GLY A 36 12.93 -4.86 -19.68
C GLY A 36 12.17 -3.54 -19.68
N ILE A 37 11.86 -2.95 -18.50
CA ILE A 37 11.19 -1.65 -18.42
C ILE A 37 12.16 -0.48 -18.63
N VAL A 38 13.47 -0.67 -18.45
CA VAL A 38 14.44 0.44 -18.41
C VAL A 38 14.41 1.25 -19.69
N ALA A 39 14.55 0.62 -20.86
CA ALA A 39 14.55 1.32 -22.13
C ALA A 39 13.21 2.00 -22.46
N PRO A 40 12.04 1.34 -22.34
CA PRO A 40 10.74 2.01 -22.48
C PRO A 40 10.59 3.20 -21.54
N LEU A 41 10.96 3.07 -20.27
CA LEU A 41 10.84 4.14 -19.27
C LEU A 41 11.74 5.33 -19.59
N GLN A 42 13.00 5.09 -19.99
CA GLN A 42 13.89 6.14 -20.46
C GLN A 42 13.33 6.89 -21.68
N ASN A 43 12.70 6.16 -22.60
CA ASN A 43 12.10 6.77 -23.78
C ASN A 43 10.93 7.70 -23.42
N VAL A 44 10.02 7.28 -22.54
CA VAL A 44 8.87 8.12 -22.14
C VAL A 44 9.31 9.32 -21.30
N ILE A 45 10.31 9.19 -20.42
CA ILE A 45 10.89 10.31 -19.67
C ILE A 45 11.52 11.33 -20.64
N ARG A 46 12.34 10.87 -21.58
CA ARG A 46 12.96 11.74 -22.57
C ARG A 46 11.95 12.43 -23.47
N ALA A 47 10.92 11.70 -23.89
CA ALA A 47 9.86 12.24 -24.76
C ALA A 47 9.05 13.36 -24.08
N SER A 48 8.94 13.35 -22.74
CA SER A 48 8.31 14.44 -21.99
C SER A 48 9.21 15.69 -21.82
N GLY A 49 10.48 15.60 -22.18
CA GLY A 49 11.47 16.66 -21.92
C GLY A 49 12.03 16.66 -20.51
N ALA A 50 11.68 15.67 -19.69
CA ALA A 50 12.26 15.46 -18.36
C ALA A 50 13.64 14.77 -18.46
N HIS A 51 14.42 14.82 -17.38
CA HIS A 51 15.78 14.30 -17.31
C HIS A 51 15.94 13.31 -16.16
N ILE A 52 16.69 12.22 -16.38
CA ILE A 52 17.09 11.33 -15.29
C ILE A 52 18.26 11.96 -14.56
N SER A 53 18.01 12.44 -13.32
CA SER A 53 19.02 13.08 -12.47
C SER A 53 19.92 12.05 -11.76
N GLY A 54 19.44 10.82 -11.59
CA GLY A 54 20.21 9.77 -10.92
C GLY A 54 19.51 8.42 -10.94
N VAL A 55 20.29 7.39 -10.61
CA VAL A 55 19.79 6.01 -10.47
C VAL A 55 20.32 5.41 -9.16
N ILE A 56 19.42 4.94 -8.32
CA ILE A 56 19.72 4.16 -7.12
C ILE A 56 19.57 2.70 -7.48
N LEU A 57 20.65 1.93 -7.40
CA LEU A 57 20.60 0.50 -7.62
C LEU A 57 20.19 -0.22 -6.33
N ALA A 58 19.35 -1.23 -6.46
CA ALA A 58 19.08 -2.16 -5.37
C ALA A 58 20.36 -2.97 -5.09
N GLU A 59 20.77 -2.99 -3.84
CA GLU A 59 21.94 -3.73 -3.36
C GLU A 59 21.50 -4.77 -2.33
N ASP A 60 22.26 -5.85 -2.22
CA ASP A 60 22.00 -6.91 -1.23
C ASP A 60 22.46 -6.53 0.19
N THR A 61 23.06 -5.36 0.38
CA THR A 61 23.60 -4.89 1.66
C THR A 61 22.52 -4.21 2.49
N THR A 62 22.41 -4.61 3.75
CA THR A 62 21.52 -4.02 4.77
C THR A 62 22.20 -2.92 5.60
N GLY A 63 23.41 -2.54 5.24
CA GLY A 63 24.20 -1.52 5.94
C GLY A 63 23.64 -0.11 5.68
N SER A 64 23.64 0.73 6.70
CA SER A 64 23.35 2.15 6.60
C SER A 64 24.52 2.92 7.17
N SER A 65 25.12 3.81 6.40
CA SER A 65 26.15 4.74 6.87
C SER A 65 25.65 6.18 6.78
N ASP A 66 26.23 7.06 7.61
CA ASP A 66 25.93 8.50 7.53
C ASP A 66 26.28 9.07 6.14
N GLY A 67 27.34 8.56 5.51
CA GLY A 67 27.73 8.92 4.15
C GLY A 67 26.69 8.53 3.11
N GLU A 68 26.08 7.34 3.23
CA GLU A 68 24.99 6.89 2.36
C GLU A 68 23.77 7.81 2.50
N LEU A 69 23.37 8.12 3.72
CA LEU A 69 22.23 9.01 3.97
C LEU A 69 22.46 10.40 3.37
N ALA A 70 23.67 10.96 3.50
CA ALA A 70 24.01 12.25 2.92
C ALA A 70 23.93 12.25 1.39
N CYS A 71 24.44 11.19 0.73
CA CYS A 71 24.34 11.02 -0.73
C CYS A 71 22.88 10.91 -1.18
N LEU A 72 22.07 10.11 -0.48
CA LEU A 72 20.64 9.94 -0.81
C LEU A 72 19.87 11.25 -0.63
N ARG A 73 20.08 11.97 0.47
CA ARG A 73 19.49 13.30 0.67
C ARG A 73 19.83 14.27 -0.47
N LYS A 74 21.08 14.25 -0.93
CA LYS A 74 21.47 15.07 -2.09
C LYS A 74 20.72 14.63 -3.34
N ALA A 75 20.68 13.33 -3.66
CA ALA A 75 19.97 12.81 -4.82
C ALA A 75 18.47 13.16 -4.82
N PHE A 76 17.81 13.04 -3.67
CA PHE A 76 16.41 13.45 -3.53
C PHE A 76 16.22 14.98 -3.63
N ASN A 77 17.14 15.77 -3.07
CA ASN A 77 17.04 17.24 -3.16
C ASN A 77 17.21 17.76 -4.59
N ASP A 78 17.93 17.04 -5.43
CA ASP A 78 18.14 17.35 -6.84
C ASP A 78 17.01 16.79 -7.74
N ALA A 79 16.00 16.11 -7.18
CA ALA A 79 14.92 15.46 -7.90
C ALA A 79 13.54 16.11 -7.64
N ASP A 80 12.71 16.17 -8.68
CA ASP A 80 11.28 16.54 -8.62
C ASP A 80 10.38 15.30 -8.51
N VAL A 81 10.84 14.18 -9.08
CA VAL A 81 10.09 12.93 -9.19
C VAL A 81 10.97 11.75 -8.79
N PHE A 82 10.40 10.85 -8.01
CA PHE A 82 11.02 9.57 -7.68
C PHE A 82 10.19 8.42 -8.23
N ILE A 83 10.82 7.50 -8.97
CA ILE A 83 10.18 6.28 -9.46
C ILE A 83 10.88 5.08 -8.82
N TRP A 84 10.14 4.36 -8.00
CA TRP A 84 10.60 3.15 -7.34
C TRP A 84 10.11 1.92 -8.12
N LEU A 85 11.02 1.27 -8.83
CA LEU A 85 10.76 0.04 -9.57
C LEU A 85 10.97 -1.19 -8.69
N PRO A 86 10.43 -2.37 -9.08
CA PRO A 86 10.54 -3.62 -8.34
C PRO A 86 11.98 -4.05 -8.04
N GLU A 87 12.16 -4.70 -6.92
CA GLU A 87 13.42 -5.29 -6.47
C GLU A 87 13.23 -6.70 -5.92
N LEU A 88 14.25 -7.57 -6.04
CA LEU A 88 14.20 -8.98 -5.60
C LEU A 88 13.96 -9.15 -4.11
N ARG A 89 14.52 -8.26 -3.30
CA ARG A 89 14.37 -8.25 -1.86
C ARG A 89 13.99 -6.86 -1.41
N GLN A 90 12.83 -6.74 -0.84
CA GLN A 90 12.46 -5.54 -0.10
C GLN A 90 13.16 -5.60 1.26
N GLY A 91 14.49 -5.42 1.25
CA GLY A 91 15.27 -5.31 2.48
C GLY A 91 15.04 -3.97 3.15
N SER A 92 15.18 -3.94 4.48
CA SER A 92 15.22 -2.67 5.20
C SER A 92 16.43 -1.87 4.73
N ARG A 93 16.21 -0.69 4.14
CA ARG A 93 17.25 0.30 3.80
C ARG A 93 16.94 1.60 4.56
N PRO A 94 17.32 1.66 5.85
CA PRO A 94 16.95 2.77 6.72
C PRO A 94 17.35 4.14 6.19
N ALA A 95 18.53 4.26 5.56
CA ALA A 95 19.00 5.51 4.97
C ALA A 95 18.10 5.97 3.82
N LEU A 96 17.72 5.05 2.92
CA LEU A 96 16.82 5.35 1.81
C LEU A 96 15.42 5.73 2.30
N ALA A 97 14.86 4.94 3.20
CA ALA A 97 13.54 5.22 3.79
C ALA A 97 13.53 6.59 4.48
N LYS A 98 14.57 6.90 5.26
CA LYS A 98 14.71 8.20 5.93
C LYS A 98 14.81 9.36 4.95
N ALA A 99 15.66 9.25 3.92
CA ALA A 99 15.82 10.31 2.92
C ALA A 99 14.52 10.54 2.13
N LEU A 100 13.82 9.47 1.74
CA LEU A 100 12.53 9.54 1.04
C LEU A 100 11.46 10.22 1.91
N VAL A 101 11.33 9.79 3.18
CA VAL A 101 10.38 10.37 4.13
C VAL A 101 10.62 11.86 4.30
N GLU A 102 11.87 12.26 4.56
CA GLU A 102 12.25 13.68 4.72
C GLU A 102 11.91 14.51 3.47
N TRP A 103 12.12 13.94 2.28
CA TRP A 103 11.85 14.62 1.01
C TRP A 103 10.36 14.77 0.73
N LEU A 104 9.56 13.73 0.99
CA LEU A 104 8.09 13.76 0.83
C LEU A 104 7.44 14.69 1.86
N ASP A 105 7.87 14.65 3.13
CA ASP A 105 7.37 15.53 4.19
C ASP A 105 7.71 17.00 3.95
N ALA A 106 8.86 17.28 3.34
CA ALA A 106 9.24 18.61 2.90
C ALA A 106 8.43 19.11 1.67
N ARG A 107 7.54 18.27 1.13
CA ARG A 107 6.69 18.53 -0.04
C ARG A 107 7.48 18.98 -1.29
N ARG A 108 8.72 18.50 -1.43
CA ARG A 108 9.61 18.88 -2.52
C ARG A 108 9.30 18.17 -3.82
N GLY A 109 8.78 16.96 -3.75
CA GLY A 109 8.53 16.17 -4.93
C GLY A 109 7.37 15.18 -4.76
N ARG A 110 7.28 14.27 -5.70
CA ARG A 110 6.28 13.21 -5.76
C ARG A 110 6.89 11.88 -6.19
N ALA A 111 6.33 10.77 -5.70
CA ALA A 111 6.83 9.44 -6.01
C ALA A 111 5.77 8.58 -6.71
N VAL A 112 6.25 7.67 -7.55
CA VAL A 112 5.49 6.50 -8.00
C VAL A 112 6.19 5.24 -7.49
N HIS A 113 5.47 4.46 -6.71
CA HIS A 113 5.85 3.16 -6.22
C HIS A 113 5.23 2.09 -7.11
N PHE A 114 6.05 1.45 -7.93
CA PHE A 114 5.62 0.42 -8.85
C PHE A 114 6.02 -0.95 -8.32
N HIS A 115 5.14 -1.54 -7.50
CA HIS A 115 5.38 -2.82 -6.83
C HIS A 115 4.96 -4.00 -7.71
N TRP A 116 5.78 -4.41 -8.65
CA TRP A 116 5.52 -5.59 -9.45
C TRP A 116 6.05 -6.85 -8.77
N GLN A 117 5.32 -7.97 -8.90
CA GLN A 117 5.66 -9.26 -8.31
C GLN A 117 5.66 -9.32 -6.76
N SER A 118 5.23 -8.27 -6.10
CA SER A 118 5.05 -8.23 -4.66
C SER A 118 3.60 -7.91 -4.29
N GLY A 119 3.27 -8.04 -3.00
CA GLY A 119 1.93 -7.72 -2.50
C GLY A 119 0.85 -8.73 -2.83
N SER A 120 1.22 -9.94 -3.27
CA SER A 120 0.29 -11.07 -3.43
C SER A 120 0.35 -11.98 -2.22
N TYR A 121 -0.81 -12.29 -1.64
CA TYR A 121 -0.91 -13.08 -0.40
C TYR A 121 -1.87 -14.25 -0.59
N PRO A 122 -1.50 -15.47 -0.14
CA PRO A 122 -2.42 -16.59 -0.14
C PRO A 122 -3.57 -16.38 0.84
N ILE A 123 -4.76 -16.83 0.49
CA ILE A 123 -5.90 -16.88 1.40
C ILE A 123 -5.83 -18.16 2.20
N GLY A 124 -5.71 -18.05 3.52
CA GLY A 124 -5.56 -19.20 4.40
C GLY A 124 -4.33 -20.06 4.03
N PHE A 125 -4.58 -21.31 3.67
CA PHE A 125 -3.55 -22.28 3.29
C PHE A 125 -3.47 -22.53 1.77
N ALA A 126 -4.19 -21.75 0.96
CA ALA A 126 -4.12 -21.85 -0.50
C ALA A 126 -2.71 -21.49 -1.00
N GLU A 127 -2.33 -22.04 -2.13
CA GLU A 127 -1.11 -21.64 -2.85
C GLU A 127 -1.38 -20.41 -3.69
N LEU A 128 -0.34 -19.61 -3.92
CA LEU A 128 -0.43 -18.52 -4.88
C LEU A 128 -0.53 -19.08 -6.31
N PRO A 129 -1.30 -18.43 -7.19
CA PRO A 129 -1.29 -18.75 -8.61
C PRO A 129 0.11 -18.60 -9.23
N SER A 130 0.27 -19.10 -10.46
CA SER A 130 1.52 -18.90 -11.19
C SER A 130 1.83 -17.42 -11.38
N GLN A 131 3.12 -17.08 -11.46
CA GLN A 131 3.55 -15.70 -11.68
C GLN A 131 2.96 -15.10 -12.96
N ASP A 132 2.85 -15.89 -14.02
CA ASP A 132 2.22 -15.46 -15.29
C ASP A 132 0.73 -15.08 -15.10
N PHE A 133 0.01 -15.76 -14.21
CA PHE A 133 -1.37 -15.40 -13.89
C PHE A 133 -1.42 -14.08 -13.13
N ILE A 134 -0.57 -13.90 -12.12
CA ILE A 134 -0.46 -12.66 -11.35
C ILE A 134 -0.07 -11.50 -12.26
N ASP A 135 0.91 -11.68 -13.15
CA ASP A 135 1.36 -10.66 -14.10
C ASP A 135 0.21 -10.19 -15.01
N ARG A 136 -0.62 -11.11 -15.52
CA ARG A 136 -1.80 -10.73 -16.33
C ARG A 136 -2.82 -9.91 -15.55
N LEU A 137 -3.07 -10.28 -14.29
CA LEU A 137 -3.98 -9.51 -13.44
C LEU A 137 -3.42 -8.10 -13.16
N TYR A 138 -2.13 -7.98 -12.89
CA TYR A 138 -1.50 -6.69 -12.65
C TYR A 138 -1.50 -5.80 -13.89
N LEU A 139 -1.27 -6.39 -15.09
CA LEU A 139 -1.41 -5.67 -16.35
C LEU A 139 -2.83 -5.17 -16.59
N ALA A 140 -3.84 -5.97 -16.25
CA ALA A 140 -5.24 -5.54 -16.31
C ALA A 140 -5.55 -4.45 -15.26
N ALA A 141 -4.97 -4.58 -14.06
CA ALA A 141 -5.16 -3.62 -12.97
C ALA A 141 -4.59 -2.24 -13.29
N LEU A 142 -3.56 -2.15 -14.13
CA LEU A 142 -3.01 -0.89 -14.63
C LEU A 142 -3.96 -0.15 -15.60
N ASP A 143 -4.93 -0.84 -16.19
CA ASP A 143 -5.88 -0.22 -17.14
C ASP A 143 -7.03 0.51 -16.46
N VAL A 144 -7.19 0.34 -15.15
CA VAL A 144 -8.27 1.01 -14.41
C VAL A 144 -8.05 2.51 -14.41
N SER A 145 -9.08 3.25 -14.80
CA SER A 145 -9.02 4.70 -14.94
C SER A 145 -8.89 5.39 -13.58
N PRO A 146 -7.92 6.30 -13.38
CA PRO A 146 -7.85 7.15 -12.20
C PRO A 146 -9.14 7.94 -11.94
N ALA A 147 -9.78 8.46 -12.98
CA ALA A 147 -11.03 9.21 -12.85
C ALA A 147 -12.21 8.34 -12.40
N GLU A 148 -12.26 7.07 -12.82
CA GLU A 148 -13.25 6.11 -12.32
C GLU A 148 -13.02 5.79 -10.84
N LEU A 149 -11.77 5.53 -10.45
CA LEU A 149 -11.41 5.31 -9.05
C LEU A 149 -11.73 6.55 -8.19
N GLU A 150 -11.36 7.73 -8.65
CA GLU A 150 -11.70 9.00 -7.98
C GLU A 150 -13.21 9.12 -7.73
N THR A 151 -14.01 8.89 -8.76
CA THR A 151 -15.48 8.97 -8.67
C THR A 151 -16.02 8.00 -7.62
N ARG A 152 -15.51 6.77 -7.58
CA ARG A 152 -15.90 5.75 -6.60
C ARG A 152 -15.47 6.12 -5.18
N HIS A 153 -14.22 6.61 -5.02
CA HIS A 153 -13.72 7.05 -3.72
C HIS A 153 -14.51 8.24 -3.17
N GLN A 154 -14.84 9.22 -4.03
CA GLN A 154 -15.65 10.38 -3.63
C GLN A 154 -17.07 9.99 -3.19
N LYS A 155 -17.66 8.94 -3.75
CA LYS A 155 -18.94 8.38 -3.28
C LYS A 155 -18.79 7.63 -1.94
N ALA A 156 -17.66 6.94 -1.74
CA ALA A 156 -17.42 6.15 -0.54
C ALA A 156 -17.14 7.00 0.69
N ILE A 157 -16.35 8.06 0.57
CA ILE A 157 -15.89 8.88 1.70
C ILE A 157 -17.03 9.42 2.57
N PRO A 158 -18.08 10.06 2.02
CA PRO A 158 -19.21 10.54 2.85
C PRO A 158 -19.93 9.41 3.59
N VAL A 159 -20.04 8.23 2.95
CA VAL A 159 -20.65 7.07 3.59
C VAL A 159 -19.79 6.57 4.74
N LEU A 160 -18.47 6.41 4.53
CA LEU A 160 -17.54 5.96 5.56
C LEU A 160 -17.40 6.96 6.74
N ARG A 161 -17.79 8.22 6.55
CA ARG A 161 -17.84 9.25 7.59
C ARG A 161 -19.19 9.35 8.30
N SER A 162 -20.23 8.66 7.83
CA SER A 162 -21.59 8.82 8.37
C SER A 162 -21.78 8.27 9.80
N GLY A 163 -20.83 7.50 10.30
CA GLY A 163 -20.85 6.93 11.64
C GLY A 163 -19.71 5.93 11.85
N PRO A 164 -19.75 5.19 12.96
CA PRO A 164 -18.78 4.13 13.20
C PRO A 164 -18.75 3.11 12.07
N ILE A 165 -17.54 2.64 11.73
CA ILE A 165 -17.32 1.61 10.74
C ILE A 165 -17.24 0.26 11.46
N ARG A 166 -18.13 -0.66 11.13
CA ARG A 166 -18.12 -2.04 11.61
C ARG A 166 -17.72 -2.98 10.48
N VAL A 167 -16.77 -3.86 10.77
CA VAL A 167 -16.31 -4.91 9.86
C VAL A 167 -16.59 -6.26 10.47
N THR A 168 -17.29 -7.12 9.73
CA THR A 168 -17.60 -8.49 10.15
C THR A 168 -17.20 -9.49 9.08
N THR A 169 -16.87 -10.74 9.48
CA THR A 169 -16.72 -11.88 8.58
C THR A 169 -17.45 -13.11 9.14
N PRO A 170 -17.83 -14.09 8.29
CA PRO A 170 -18.44 -15.32 8.74
C PRO A 170 -17.57 -16.12 9.74
N GLU A 171 -16.24 -15.97 9.66
CA GLU A 171 -15.27 -16.69 10.50
C GLU A 171 -15.13 -16.11 11.91
N GLY A 172 -15.76 -14.98 12.20
CA GLY A 172 -15.78 -14.43 13.56
C GLY A 172 -15.08 -13.10 13.76
N THR A 173 -14.70 -12.40 12.68
CA THR A 173 -14.33 -10.98 12.79
C THR A 173 -15.59 -10.17 13.14
N ASP A 174 -15.47 -9.31 14.15
CA ASP A 174 -16.44 -8.27 14.50
C ASP A 174 -15.69 -7.16 15.22
N ILE A 175 -15.36 -6.10 14.49
CA ILE A 175 -14.60 -4.93 14.99
C ILE A 175 -15.31 -3.65 14.57
N THR A 176 -15.32 -2.68 15.47
CA THR A 176 -15.87 -1.34 15.22
C THR A 176 -14.83 -0.28 15.55
N PHE A 177 -14.76 0.77 14.73
CA PHE A 177 -13.86 1.91 14.90
C PHE A 177 -14.43 3.16 14.22
N GLU A 178 -13.82 4.33 14.46
CA GLU A 178 -14.24 5.61 13.91
C GLU A 178 -13.13 6.22 13.03
N ALA A 179 -13.50 6.69 11.83
CA ALA A 179 -12.61 7.47 10.99
C ALA A 179 -12.44 8.90 11.49
N GLY A 180 -13.46 9.47 12.14
CA GLY A 180 -13.47 10.86 12.59
C GLY A 180 -13.16 11.83 11.44
N GLU A 181 -12.44 12.91 11.73
CA GLU A 181 -12.00 13.92 10.75
C GLU A 181 -10.66 13.55 10.06
N ARG A 182 -10.16 12.33 10.27
CA ARG A 182 -8.91 11.86 9.64
C ARG A 182 -8.99 11.93 8.12
N PRO A 183 -7.91 12.30 7.43
CA PRO A 183 -7.89 12.32 5.97
C PRO A 183 -8.06 10.92 5.40
N PHE A 184 -8.95 10.77 4.42
CA PHE A 184 -8.95 9.60 3.55
C PHE A 184 -7.89 9.79 2.46
N CYS A 185 -6.98 8.84 2.34
CA CYS A 185 -5.92 8.80 1.34
C CYS A 185 -6.41 7.98 0.14
N SER A 186 -6.54 8.63 -1.00
CA SER A 186 -7.14 8.08 -2.22
C SER A 186 -6.04 7.71 -3.21
N GLN A 187 -5.66 6.42 -3.23
CA GLN A 187 -4.64 5.88 -4.15
C GLN A 187 -5.30 5.50 -5.47
N ILE A 188 -5.39 6.48 -6.37
CA ILE A 188 -6.06 6.35 -7.68
C ILE A 188 -5.07 6.24 -8.85
N GLY A 189 -3.76 6.27 -8.59
CA GLY A 189 -2.73 6.23 -9.62
C GLY A 189 -2.50 7.57 -10.33
N ASP A 190 -2.83 8.67 -9.69
CA ASP A 190 -2.57 10.03 -10.16
C ASP A 190 -1.47 10.67 -9.30
N ALA A 191 -0.31 10.86 -9.91
CA ALA A 191 0.87 11.50 -9.32
C ALA A 191 1.23 12.81 -10.02
N THR A 192 0.25 13.49 -10.60
CA THR A 192 0.44 14.78 -11.28
C THR A 192 0.78 15.90 -10.29
N ARG A 193 1.42 16.96 -10.77
CA ARG A 193 1.68 18.16 -9.96
C ARG A 193 0.39 18.78 -9.42
N GLU A 194 -0.67 18.78 -10.21
CA GLU A 194 -1.98 19.28 -9.80
C GLU A 194 -2.52 18.47 -8.62
N ARG A 195 -2.46 17.13 -8.70
CA ARG A 195 -2.87 16.24 -7.61
C ARG A 195 -2.07 16.49 -6.33
N MET A 196 -0.75 16.75 -6.45
CA MET A 196 0.12 17.02 -5.30
C MET A 196 -0.23 18.30 -4.54
N GLN A 197 -0.91 19.26 -5.16
CA GLN A 197 -1.41 20.45 -4.46
C GLN A 197 -2.52 20.12 -3.46
N LEU A 198 -3.24 19.02 -3.69
CA LEU A 198 -4.30 18.52 -2.82
C LEU A 198 -3.79 17.58 -1.73
N ALA A 199 -2.51 17.19 -1.76
CA ALA A 199 -1.91 16.26 -0.82
C ALA A 199 -1.95 16.80 0.62
N ARG A 200 -2.54 16.02 1.54
CA ARG A 200 -2.66 16.34 2.96
C ARG A 200 -1.69 15.55 3.83
N THR A 201 -1.34 14.38 3.36
CA THR A 201 -0.48 13.41 4.05
C THR A 201 0.69 13.01 3.19
N ARG A 202 1.69 12.35 3.76
CA ARG A 202 2.87 11.83 3.04
C ARG A 202 2.46 10.85 1.96
N ILE A 203 1.54 9.93 2.26
CA ILE A 203 1.10 8.89 1.32
C ILE A 203 0.34 9.45 0.10
N ASP A 204 -0.21 10.67 0.19
CA ASP A 204 -0.82 11.34 -0.95
C ASP A 204 0.23 11.78 -1.99
N ARG A 205 1.52 11.76 -1.64
CA ARG A 205 2.66 12.09 -2.51
C ARG A 205 3.47 10.89 -2.94
N ASP A 206 3.15 9.69 -2.41
CA ASP A 206 3.76 8.41 -2.74
C ASP A 206 2.69 7.50 -3.35
N ILE A 207 2.56 7.60 -4.67
CA ILE A 207 1.46 6.97 -5.41
C ILE A 207 1.85 5.56 -5.83
N GLU A 208 1.00 4.60 -5.52
CA GLU A 208 1.21 3.20 -5.85
C GLU A 208 0.53 2.80 -7.18
N LEU A 209 1.22 1.97 -7.97
CA LEU A 209 0.72 1.36 -9.19
C LEU A 209 0.96 -0.16 -9.18
N PRO A 210 -0.07 -0.97 -9.51
CA PRO A 210 -1.47 -0.64 -9.83
C PRO A 210 -2.19 0.07 -8.69
N ALA A 211 -3.14 0.94 -9.03
CA ALA A 211 -3.89 1.74 -8.07
C ALA A 211 -5.23 1.10 -7.68
N GLY A 212 -5.93 1.70 -6.72
CA GLY A 212 -7.31 1.36 -6.40
C GLY A 212 -7.58 1.03 -4.94
N VAL A 213 -7.01 1.78 -4.00
CA VAL A 213 -7.35 1.65 -2.59
C VAL A 213 -7.69 2.99 -1.96
N LEU A 214 -8.71 3.01 -1.12
CA LEU A 214 -9.06 4.10 -0.24
C LEU A 214 -8.64 3.73 1.18
N ARG A 215 -7.80 4.56 1.81
CA ARG A 215 -7.16 4.30 3.11
C ARG A 215 -7.48 5.40 4.11
N VAL A 216 -7.55 5.03 5.38
CA VAL A 216 -7.62 5.99 6.49
C VAL A 216 -6.88 5.43 7.70
N ALA A 217 -6.16 6.30 8.43
CA ALA A 217 -5.76 6.05 9.79
C ALA A 217 -6.96 6.40 10.69
N PRO A 218 -7.72 5.44 11.23
CA PRO A 218 -8.85 5.73 12.10
C PRO A 218 -8.39 6.42 13.39
N ILE A 219 -9.32 6.87 14.22
CA ILE A 219 -9.00 7.20 15.59
C ILE A 219 -8.58 5.92 16.28
N GLU A 220 -7.29 5.75 16.51
CA GLU A 220 -6.65 4.49 16.86
C GLU A 220 -7.28 3.86 18.10
N THR A 221 -7.56 4.69 19.11
CA THR A 221 -8.16 4.26 20.38
C THR A 221 -9.66 3.95 20.28
N SER A 222 -10.31 4.23 19.15
CA SER A 222 -11.71 3.89 18.96
C SER A 222 -11.95 2.42 18.60
N ALA A 223 -10.90 1.69 18.17
CA ALA A 223 -11.04 0.33 17.71
C ALA A 223 -11.30 -0.64 18.86
N ASN A 224 -12.46 -1.33 18.80
CA ASN A 224 -12.90 -2.31 19.78
C ASN A 224 -13.54 -3.51 19.07
N GLY A 225 -13.30 -4.73 19.60
CA GLY A 225 -13.83 -5.97 19.03
C GLY A 225 -12.76 -7.00 18.73
N ALA A 226 -12.94 -7.79 17.68
CA ALA A 226 -12.00 -8.85 17.33
C ALA A 226 -11.87 -9.02 15.81
N VAL A 227 -10.66 -9.37 15.37
CA VAL A 227 -10.37 -9.80 14.00
C VAL A 227 -9.92 -11.26 14.04
N PHE A 228 -10.62 -12.13 13.32
CA PHE A 228 -10.21 -13.52 13.15
C PHE A 228 -9.33 -13.67 11.92
N LEU A 229 -8.21 -14.34 12.08
CA LEU A 229 -7.26 -14.65 11.01
C LEU A 229 -6.98 -16.15 10.99
N PRO A 230 -7.33 -16.87 9.92
CA PRO A 230 -7.00 -18.28 9.79
C PRO A 230 -5.48 -18.50 9.78
N VAL A 231 -4.74 -17.57 9.16
CA VAL A 231 -3.28 -17.57 9.13
C VAL A 231 -2.77 -16.14 9.28
N TRP A 232 -1.74 -15.97 10.10
CA TRP A 232 -0.98 -14.73 10.28
C TRP A 232 0.43 -14.92 9.77
N ARG A 233 0.89 -14.05 8.85
CA ARG A 233 2.24 -14.10 8.26
C ARG A 233 2.99 -12.76 8.21
N PRO A 234 2.52 -11.68 8.83
CA PRO A 234 3.21 -10.39 8.74
C PRO A 234 4.53 -10.30 9.50
N VAL A 235 4.80 -11.25 10.41
CA VAL A 235 6.04 -11.39 11.18
C VAL A 235 6.71 -12.72 10.84
N PHE A 236 7.88 -13.01 11.41
CA PHE A 236 8.63 -14.26 11.16
C PHE A 236 7.87 -15.49 11.64
N THR A 237 7.16 -15.39 12.77
CA THR A 237 6.38 -16.49 13.33
C THR A 237 5.01 -16.58 12.64
N GLU A 238 4.73 -17.69 11.97
CA GLU A 238 3.40 -17.99 11.47
C GLU A 238 2.45 -18.29 12.62
N GLY A 239 1.34 -17.56 12.68
CA GLY A 239 0.22 -17.84 13.57
C GLY A 239 -0.95 -18.52 12.85
N ARG A 240 -1.75 -19.29 13.59
CA ARG A 240 -2.92 -20.00 13.03
C ARG A 240 -4.12 -19.85 13.94
N ASN A 241 -5.30 -19.68 13.33
CA ASN A 241 -6.56 -19.49 14.02
C ASN A 241 -6.46 -18.42 15.11
N LEU A 242 -5.97 -17.24 14.73
CA LEU A 242 -5.76 -16.16 15.66
C LEU A 242 -6.99 -15.28 15.82
N PHE A 243 -7.28 -14.89 17.05
CA PHE A 243 -8.12 -13.76 17.37
C PHE A 243 -7.26 -12.57 17.82
N LEU A 244 -7.30 -11.51 17.06
CA LEU A 244 -6.74 -10.20 17.41
C LEU A 244 -7.84 -9.42 18.13
N ARG A 245 -7.81 -9.39 19.47
CA ARG A 245 -8.80 -8.68 20.28
C ARG A 245 -8.34 -7.25 20.53
N PHE A 246 -9.16 -6.30 20.15
CA PHE A 246 -8.91 -4.88 20.31
C PHE A 246 -9.69 -4.31 21.49
N ILE A 247 -9.01 -3.58 22.35
CA ILE A 247 -9.58 -2.76 23.44
C ILE A 247 -8.91 -1.40 23.36
N ASN A 248 -9.69 -0.38 23.06
CA ASN A 248 -9.18 0.98 22.86
C ASN A 248 -7.96 1.01 21.89
N GLY A 249 -8.06 0.27 20.80
CA GLY A 249 -7.03 0.19 19.76
C GLY A 249 -5.84 -0.72 20.04
N HIS A 250 -5.60 -1.10 21.29
CA HIS A 250 -4.56 -2.05 21.65
C HIS A 250 -4.95 -3.47 21.34
N VAL A 251 -4.04 -4.24 20.71
CA VAL A 251 -4.27 -5.64 20.36
C VAL A 251 -3.74 -6.59 21.43
N ALA A 252 -4.57 -7.56 21.80
CA ALA A 252 -4.19 -8.82 22.44
C ALA A 252 -4.45 -9.96 21.45
N ILE A 253 -3.48 -10.86 21.30
CA ILE A 253 -3.50 -11.96 20.34
C ILE A 253 -3.76 -13.27 21.07
N GLN A 254 -4.68 -14.10 20.55
CA GLN A 254 -5.01 -15.41 21.07
C GLN A 254 -4.98 -16.42 19.93
N GLY A 255 -4.45 -17.62 20.19
CA GLY A 255 -4.37 -18.71 19.20
C GLY A 255 -2.97 -19.31 19.12
N ALA A 256 -2.71 -20.09 18.08
CA ALA A 256 -1.43 -20.79 17.95
C ALA A 256 -0.26 -19.82 17.74
N ASN A 257 0.79 -19.96 18.53
CA ASN A 257 1.99 -19.12 18.54
C ASN A 257 1.77 -17.64 18.99
N ALA A 258 0.64 -17.34 19.63
CA ALA A 258 0.32 -15.97 20.07
C ALA A 258 1.43 -15.34 20.92
N ASP A 259 2.01 -16.09 21.86
CA ASP A 259 3.07 -15.57 22.74
C ASP A 259 4.31 -15.13 21.94
N LYS A 260 4.76 -15.94 20.98
CA LYS A 260 5.89 -15.59 20.11
C LYS A 260 5.59 -14.37 19.23
N ILE A 261 4.39 -14.27 18.70
CA ILE A 261 3.96 -13.09 17.93
C ILE A 261 3.95 -11.85 18.84
N HIS A 262 3.49 -11.98 20.07
CA HIS A 262 3.57 -10.89 21.05
C HIS A 262 5.01 -10.45 21.34
N GLU A 263 5.93 -11.40 21.47
CA GLU A 263 7.36 -11.12 21.65
C GLU A 263 7.92 -10.36 20.45
N GLU A 264 7.62 -10.80 19.22
CA GLU A 264 8.09 -10.14 18.00
C GLU A 264 7.55 -8.71 17.86
N LEU A 265 6.25 -8.50 18.09
CA LEU A 265 5.64 -7.16 18.07
C LEU A 265 6.20 -6.26 19.19
N SER A 266 6.49 -6.83 20.36
CA SER A 266 7.09 -6.08 21.48
C SER A 266 8.52 -5.70 21.17
N ALA A 267 9.30 -6.59 20.54
CA ALA A 267 10.67 -6.32 20.10
C ALA A 267 10.74 -5.24 19.00
N ALA A 268 9.71 -5.15 18.16
CA ALA A 268 9.59 -4.07 17.17
C ALA A 268 9.42 -2.68 17.80
N GLY A 269 8.93 -2.63 19.03
CA GLY A 269 8.76 -1.39 19.81
C GLY A 269 7.68 -0.47 19.26
N GLY A 270 7.72 0.82 19.63
CA GLY A 270 6.75 1.82 19.19
C GLY A 270 5.30 1.36 19.35
N ASP A 271 4.46 1.71 18.40
CA ASP A 271 3.04 1.38 18.39
C ASP A 271 2.72 0.09 17.59
N ALA A 272 3.65 -0.88 17.52
CA ALA A 272 3.49 -2.14 16.78
C ALA A 272 2.17 -2.88 17.11
N ARG A 273 1.62 -2.68 18.31
CA ARG A 273 0.42 -3.33 18.81
C ARG A 273 -0.83 -2.46 18.79
N MET A 274 -0.75 -1.30 18.13
CA MET A 274 -1.90 -0.40 17.97
C MET A 274 -2.59 -0.61 16.63
N PHE A 275 -3.91 -0.45 16.62
CA PHE A 275 -4.71 -0.40 15.39
C PHE A 275 -4.21 0.74 14.50
N ARG A 276 -3.91 0.43 13.25
CA ARG A 276 -3.21 1.34 12.34
C ARG A 276 -4.12 1.91 11.27
N GLU A 277 -4.82 1.03 10.56
CA GLU A 277 -5.41 1.37 9.29
C GLU A 277 -6.68 0.58 9.01
N PHE A 278 -7.63 1.26 8.39
CA PHE A 278 -8.66 0.66 7.56
C PHE A 278 -8.42 1.04 6.11
N ALA A 279 -8.38 0.04 5.22
CA ALA A 279 -8.32 0.26 3.79
C ALA A 279 -9.35 -0.61 3.06
N LEU A 280 -9.90 -0.06 2.00
CA LEU A 280 -10.89 -0.72 1.14
C LEU A 280 -10.43 -0.69 -0.31
N GLY A 281 -10.36 -1.87 -0.94
CA GLY A 281 -10.01 -2.04 -2.33
C GLY A 281 -11.15 -1.69 -3.29
N PHE A 282 -10.79 -1.08 -4.41
CA PHE A 282 -11.72 -0.65 -5.47
C PHE A 282 -11.32 -1.13 -6.86
N ASN A 283 -10.12 -1.69 -7.05
CA ASN A 283 -9.66 -2.13 -8.37
C ASN A 283 -10.39 -3.41 -8.81
N PRO A 284 -11.23 -3.38 -9.86
CA PRO A 284 -12.03 -4.53 -10.27
C PRO A 284 -11.19 -5.68 -10.83
N ALA A 285 -10.03 -5.39 -11.43
CA ALA A 285 -9.15 -6.41 -11.98
C ALA A 285 -8.42 -7.24 -10.91
N LEU A 286 -8.30 -6.70 -9.69
CA LEU A 286 -7.67 -7.37 -8.55
C LEU A 286 -8.70 -8.00 -7.60
N LYS A 287 -9.99 -8.05 -7.98
CA LYS A 287 -11.02 -8.74 -7.17
C LYS A 287 -10.61 -10.19 -6.95
N VAL A 288 -10.85 -10.69 -5.73
CA VAL A 288 -10.61 -12.11 -5.43
C VAL A 288 -11.52 -13.00 -6.28
N LEU A 289 -10.93 -13.94 -7.00
CA LEU A 289 -11.60 -14.87 -7.87
C LEU A 289 -11.78 -16.21 -7.16
N SER A 290 -12.96 -16.83 -7.26
CA SER A 290 -13.25 -18.12 -6.62
C SER A 290 -12.39 -19.27 -7.15
N GLU A 291 -12.06 -19.22 -8.45
CA GLU A 291 -11.24 -20.24 -9.14
C GLU A 291 -9.73 -20.11 -8.84
N ALA A 292 -9.28 -18.97 -8.36
CA ALA A 292 -7.90 -18.71 -7.98
C ALA A 292 -7.86 -17.75 -6.79
N PRO A 293 -8.21 -18.21 -5.58
CA PRO A 293 -8.38 -17.34 -4.43
C PRO A 293 -7.05 -16.87 -3.84
N PHE A 294 -6.70 -15.62 -4.04
CA PHE A 294 -5.57 -14.95 -3.39
C PHE A 294 -5.86 -13.45 -3.27
N ILE A 295 -5.13 -12.78 -2.38
CA ILE A 295 -5.16 -11.32 -2.27
C ILE A 295 -4.12 -10.75 -3.22
N GLY A 296 -4.57 -10.08 -4.27
CA GLY A 296 -3.69 -9.39 -5.20
C GLY A 296 -3.30 -8.00 -4.70
N TYR A 297 -2.10 -7.58 -5.03
CA TYR A 297 -1.55 -6.24 -4.85
C TYR A 297 -2.00 -5.53 -3.56
N TYR A 298 -1.47 -5.98 -2.43
CA TYR A 298 -1.71 -5.38 -1.11
C TYR A 298 -3.19 -5.18 -0.73
N GLY A 299 -4.10 -5.99 -1.30
CA GLY A 299 -5.53 -5.91 -1.01
C GLY A 299 -6.26 -4.77 -1.73
N TYR A 300 -5.76 -4.30 -2.89
CA TYR A 300 -6.41 -3.24 -3.67
C TYR A 300 -7.62 -3.72 -4.48
N GLY A 301 -7.83 -5.03 -4.51
CA GLY A 301 -8.97 -5.64 -5.20
C GLY A 301 -10.32 -5.19 -4.65
N SER A 302 -11.28 -4.96 -5.57
CA SER A 302 -12.62 -4.50 -5.23
C SER A 302 -13.29 -5.38 -4.16
N GLY A 303 -13.68 -4.76 -3.04
CA GLY A 303 -14.32 -5.40 -1.90
C GLY A 303 -13.38 -6.02 -0.87
N VAL A 304 -12.06 -6.06 -1.12
CA VAL A 304 -11.09 -6.51 -0.13
C VAL A 304 -10.93 -5.44 0.95
N VAL A 305 -10.99 -5.86 2.21
CA VAL A 305 -10.71 -5.02 3.37
C VAL A 305 -9.32 -5.32 3.91
N ARG A 306 -8.55 -4.28 4.18
CA ARG A 306 -7.26 -4.39 4.88
C ARG A 306 -7.37 -3.70 6.24
N LEU A 307 -7.05 -4.45 7.29
CA LEU A 307 -6.88 -3.94 8.65
C LEU A 307 -5.42 -4.16 9.04
N SER A 308 -4.80 -3.19 9.68
CA SER A 308 -3.38 -3.33 10.02
C SER A 308 -3.05 -2.82 11.42
N LEU A 309 -1.86 -3.19 11.90
CA LEU A 309 -1.26 -2.71 13.13
C LEU A 309 -0.01 -1.90 12.83
N GLY A 310 0.39 -1.03 13.75
CA GLY A 310 1.68 -0.35 13.72
C GLY A 310 1.63 1.13 13.38
N ASP A 311 2.72 1.63 12.79
CA ASP A 311 2.92 3.03 12.42
C ASP A 311 1.92 3.52 11.36
N ASN A 312 1.31 4.70 11.57
CA ASN A 312 0.38 5.29 10.62
C ASN A 312 0.62 6.79 10.36
N GLU A 313 1.82 7.26 10.68
CA GLU A 313 2.21 8.65 10.48
C GLU A 313 2.06 9.11 9.03
N GLU A 314 2.37 8.21 8.09
CA GLU A 314 2.26 8.49 6.65
C GLU A 314 0.85 8.90 6.21
N MET A 315 -0.17 8.45 6.93
CA MET A 315 -1.60 8.74 6.69
C MET A 315 -2.17 9.83 7.62
N GLY A 316 -1.33 10.48 8.42
CA GLY A 316 -1.76 11.49 9.39
C GLY A 316 -2.33 10.90 10.68
N GLY A 317 -2.02 9.66 11.01
CA GLY A 317 -2.34 9.01 12.28
C GLY A 317 -1.40 9.40 13.42
N ALA A 318 -1.68 8.91 14.62
CA ALA A 318 -0.93 9.21 15.83
C ALA A 318 0.11 8.15 16.21
N ASN A 319 -0.01 6.94 15.67
CA ASN A 319 0.92 5.84 15.95
C ASN A 319 2.31 6.10 15.37
N ARG A 320 3.35 5.74 16.13
CA ARG A 320 4.74 5.95 15.76
C ARG A 320 5.59 4.70 15.97
N GLY A 321 6.35 4.33 14.93
CA GLY A 321 7.27 3.20 14.99
C GLY A 321 6.61 1.85 15.05
N GLY A 322 7.42 0.80 15.26
CA GLY A 322 6.93 -0.58 15.40
C GLY A 322 6.59 -1.28 14.08
N GLY A 323 6.87 -0.67 12.93
CA GLY A 323 6.62 -1.30 11.63
C GLY A 323 5.14 -1.30 11.22
N VAL A 324 4.81 -2.09 10.20
CA VAL A 324 3.46 -2.21 9.62
C VAL A 324 3.10 -3.68 9.42
N TYR A 325 1.93 -4.09 9.90
CA TYR A 325 1.46 -5.48 9.85
C TYR A 325 0.08 -5.54 9.22
N TRP A 326 0.02 -5.93 7.94
CA TRP A 326 -1.22 -5.99 7.16
C TRP A 326 -1.98 -7.29 7.37
N ASN A 327 -3.31 -7.18 7.48
CA ASN A 327 -4.24 -8.29 7.51
C ASN A 327 -5.35 -8.06 6.49
N PHE A 328 -5.70 -9.06 5.72
CA PHE A 328 -6.64 -8.96 4.60
C PHE A 328 -7.86 -9.82 4.83
N LEU A 329 -9.04 -9.23 4.60
CA LEU A 329 -10.34 -9.88 4.70
C LEU A 329 -11.03 -9.79 3.32
N HIS A 330 -11.23 -10.93 2.66
CA HIS A 330 -11.77 -10.98 1.29
C HIS A 330 -13.27 -11.16 1.23
N ASN A 331 -13.89 -11.62 2.32
CA ASN A 331 -15.31 -11.93 2.45
C ASN A 331 -16.00 -11.07 3.52
N ALA A 332 -15.42 -9.90 3.81
CA ALA A 332 -15.93 -9.02 4.84
C ALA A 332 -17.25 -8.35 4.43
N THR A 333 -18.07 -8.06 5.44
CA THR A 333 -19.17 -7.11 5.37
C THR A 333 -18.74 -5.86 6.12
N VAL A 334 -18.88 -4.70 5.46
CA VAL A 334 -18.54 -3.38 6.02
C VAL A 334 -19.81 -2.54 6.09
N ILE A 335 -20.12 -2.05 7.28
CA ILE A 335 -21.24 -1.15 7.55
C ILE A 335 -20.66 0.15 8.13
N ALA A 336 -21.07 1.29 7.60
CA ALA A 336 -20.74 2.60 8.12
C ALA A 336 -22.04 3.36 8.44
N GLY A 337 -22.21 3.71 9.71
CA GLY A 337 -23.52 4.19 10.21
C GLY A 337 -24.61 3.14 9.97
N ASP A 338 -25.59 3.48 9.14
CA ASP A 338 -26.71 2.59 8.73
C ASP A 338 -26.55 1.99 7.33
N ARG A 339 -25.43 2.26 6.63
CA ARG A 339 -25.22 1.87 5.24
C ARG A 339 -24.22 0.73 5.09
N THR A 340 -24.64 -0.32 4.36
CA THR A 340 -23.71 -1.38 3.94
C THR A 340 -22.88 -0.90 2.74
N VAL A 341 -21.56 -0.90 2.90
CA VAL A 341 -20.57 -0.49 1.89
C VAL A 341 -20.04 -1.70 1.13
N VAL A 342 -19.78 -2.79 1.86
CA VAL A 342 -19.35 -4.08 1.33
C VAL A 342 -20.23 -5.16 1.95
N ARG A 343 -20.64 -6.14 1.15
CA ARG A 343 -21.38 -7.32 1.61
C ARG A 343 -20.64 -8.56 1.14
N GLU A 344 -20.14 -9.36 2.09
CA GLU A 344 -19.45 -10.62 1.79
C GLU A 344 -18.41 -10.48 0.65
N GLY A 345 -17.52 -9.47 0.77
CA GLY A 345 -16.50 -9.17 -0.20
C GLY A 345 -16.98 -8.48 -1.50
N ASN A 346 -18.26 -8.16 -1.62
CA ASN A 346 -18.79 -7.45 -2.79
C ASN A 346 -19.01 -5.97 -2.46
N LEU A 347 -18.31 -5.09 -3.18
CA LEU A 347 -18.45 -3.64 -3.06
C LEU A 347 -19.81 -3.20 -3.62
N LEU A 348 -20.55 -2.38 -2.87
CA LEU A 348 -21.91 -1.93 -3.19
C LEU A 348 -22.00 -0.43 -3.60
N LEU A 349 -20.83 0.24 -3.77
CA LEU A 349 -20.72 1.67 -4.08
C LEU A 349 -20.41 1.92 -5.56
#